data_80cfdfc2bbd6c08d4995c0e6017844d6
#
_entry.id   80cfdfc2bbd6c08d4995c0e6017844d6
#
_cell.length_a   1.000
_cell.length_b   1.000
_cell.length_c   1.000
_cell.angle_alpha   90.00
_cell.angle_beta   90.00
_cell.angle_gamma   90.00
#
_symmetry.space_group_name_H-M   'P 1'
#
loop_
_entity.id
_entity.type
_entity.pdbx_description
1 polymer ?
#
loop_
_entity_poly.entity_id
_entity_poly.type
_entity_poly.pdbx_seq_one_letter_code
_entity_poly.pdbx_strand_id
1 'polypeptide(L)'
;TSDDMEYLRETVEVAGRLRLGRNLHCALVHYPVFLGDRKTGATSLTNLDVHDIARCSRTYGLGSFTVVTPLKDQQTILETLVRHWTEGPGGVSNPDRAEAFSLVRMASDVQGAIDLVEARTGQRPVLLGTSARDNGVMTPQAVRDLLVDRPVLLLFGTGHGMAPEILDACDGILRPLRWMDAYNHLPVRGAVAITLDRVLGDCC
;
A
#
# COMPACT_ATOMS: atom_id res chain seq x y z
N THR A 1 10.45 -30.27 24.94
CA THR A 1 9.50 -29.91 26.02
C THR A 1 8.26 -29.20 25.44
N SER A 2 7.23 -28.97 26.25
CA SER A 2 6.06 -28.17 25.87
C SER A 2 6.48 -26.77 25.41
N ASP A 3 7.40 -26.16 26.15
CA ASP A 3 7.94 -24.83 25.92
C ASP A 3 8.71 -24.76 24.58
N ASP A 4 9.45 -25.80 24.23
CA ASP A 4 10.14 -25.87 22.93
C ASP A 4 9.15 -25.91 21.76
N MET A 5 8.02 -26.61 21.93
CA MET A 5 6.99 -26.71 20.92
C MET A 5 6.20 -25.39 20.75
N GLU A 6 5.97 -24.70 21.85
CA GLU A 6 5.33 -23.37 21.83
C GLU A 6 6.24 -22.34 21.14
N TYR A 7 7.51 -22.28 21.51
CA TYR A 7 8.52 -21.44 20.86
C TYR A 7 8.63 -21.70 19.35
N LEU A 8 8.64 -22.98 18.94
CA LEU A 8 8.69 -23.34 17.52
C LEU A 8 7.44 -22.89 16.76
N ARG A 9 6.23 -23.02 17.36
CA ARG A 9 4.98 -22.54 16.75
C ARG A 9 5.00 -21.02 16.55
N GLU A 10 5.36 -20.27 17.59
CA GLU A 10 5.49 -18.82 17.49
C GLU A 10 6.51 -18.40 16.42
N THR A 11 7.66 -19.06 16.36
CA THR A 11 8.69 -18.77 15.36
C THR A 11 8.21 -19.02 13.93
N VAL A 12 7.50 -20.13 13.70
CA VAL A 12 6.94 -20.47 12.38
C VAL A 12 5.84 -19.48 11.99
N GLU A 13 5.00 -19.08 12.95
CA GLU A 13 3.93 -18.11 12.71
C GLU A 13 4.50 -16.73 12.35
N VAL A 14 5.48 -16.24 13.10
CA VAL A 14 6.18 -14.97 12.80
C VAL A 14 6.85 -15.02 11.44
N ALA A 15 7.53 -16.11 11.10
CA ALA A 15 8.16 -16.28 9.79
C ALA A 15 7.12 -16.29 8.65
N GLY A 16 5.97 -16.93 8.86
CA GLY A 16 4.84 -16.94 7.93
C GLY A 16 4.28 -15.54 7.70
N ARG A 17 4.02 -14.79 8.76
CA ARG A 17 3.53 -13.40 8.69
C ARG A 17 4.50 -12.48 7.94
N LEU A 18 5.80 -12.59 8.23
CA LEU A 18 6.85 -11.83 7.55
C LEU A 18 6.90 -12.16 6.04
N ARG A 19 6.70 -13.41 5.66
CA ARG A 19 6.62 -13.82 4.26
C ARG A 19 5.43 -13.20 3.56
N LEU A 20 4.23 -13.24 4.14
CA LEU A 20 3.03 -12.62 3.58
C LEU A 20 3.20 -11.12 3.42
N GLY A 21 3.71 -10.43 4.43
CA GLY A 21 3.96 -8.99 4.35
C GLY A 21 4.91 -8.62 3.22
N ARG A 22 6.00 -9.37 3.03
CA ARG A 22 6.98 -9.13 1.96
C ARG A 22 6.41 -9.29 0.55
N ASN A 23 5.39 -10.11 0.38
CA ASN A 23 4.68 -10.28 -0.88
C ASN A 23 3.58 -9.23 -1.10
N LEU A 24 3.23 -8.45 -0.07
CA LEU A 24 2.27 -7.36 -0.19
C LEU A 24 2.99 -6.05 -0.47
N HIS A 25 2.51 -5.36 -1.49
CA HIS A 25 2.97 -4.04 -1.90
C HIS A 25 1.78 -3.10 -1.95
N CYS A 26 1.96 -1.82 -1.67
CA CYS A 26 0.89 -0.84 -1.86
C CYS A 26 1.36 0.33 -2.74
N ALA A 27 0.42 0.93 -3.44
CA ALA A 27 0.65 2.13 -4.23
C ALA A 27 -0.40 3.18 -3.91
N LEU A 28 0.05 4.42 -3.66
CA LEU A 28 -0.78 5.60 -3.52
C LEU A 28 -0.86 6.30 -4.87
N VAL A 29 -2.04 6.26 -5.50
CA VAL A 29 -2.26 6.75 -6.86
C VAL A 29 -2.76 8.19 -6.81
N HIS A 30 -1.94 9.12 -7.32
CA HIS A 30 -2.28 10.53 -7.47
C HIS A 30 -2.75 10.87 -8.90
N TYR A 31 -2.57 9.94 -9.85
CA TYR A 31 -3.01 10.07 -11.24
C TYR A 31 -3.13 8.67 -11.89
N PRO A 32 -4.15 8.40 -12.71
CA PRO A 32 -5.35 9.23 -12.90
C PRO A 32 -6.38 9.00 -11.77
N VAL A 33 -6.89 10.10 -11.25
CA VAL A 33 -7.95 10.09 -10.21
C VAL A 33 -9.07 11.06 -10.58
N PHE A 34 -10.26 10.86 -9.99
CA PHE A 34 -11.35 11.82 -10.13
C PHE A 34 -11.10 13.06 -9.25
N LEU A 35 -11.35 14.22 -9.83
CA LEU A 35 -11.44 15.51 -9.14
C LEU A 35 -12.90 15.81 -8.76
N GLY A 36 -13.13 16.91 -8.03
CA GLY A 36 -14.45 17.28 -7.52
C GLY A 36 -15.54 17.47 -8.60
N ASP A 37 -15.15 17.82 -9.82
CA ASP A 37 -16.01 17.94 -10.99
C ASP A 37 -16.16 16.64 -11.81
N ARG A 38 -15.68 15.52 -11.28
CA ARG A 38 -15.59 14.20 -11.93
C ARG A 38 -14.69 14.14 -13.17
N LYS A 39 -13.89 15.16 -13.42
CA LYS A 39 -12.85 15.10 -14.45
C LYS A 39 -11.67 14.27 -13.93
N THR A 40 -11.06 13.53 -14.82
CA THR A 40 -9.80 12.83 -14.53
C THR A 40 -8.68 13.85 -14.46
N GLY A 41 -7.87 13.75 -13.41
CA GLY A 41 -6.73 14.63 -13.18
C GLY A 41 -5.77 14.05 -12.16
N ALA A 42 -4.83 14.91 -11.74
CA ALA A 42 -3.85 14.58 -10.72
C ALA A 42 -4.13 15.36 -9.43
N THR A 43 -3.86 14.72 -8.29
CA THR A 43 -3.85 15.37 -6.97
C THR A 43 -2.42 15.63 -6.52
N SER A 44 -2.26 16.60 -5.63
CA SER A 44 -0.97 16.86 -4.99
C SER A 44 -0.64 15.84 -3.93
N LEU A 45 0.65 15.54 -3.81
CA LEU A 45 1.20 14.75 -2.72
C LEU A 45 0.99 15.49 -1.40
N THR A 46 0.62 14.77 -0.35
CA THR A 46 0.66 15.27 1.02
C THR A 46 1.76 14.58 1.82
N ASN A 47 2.56 15.37 2.50
CA ASN A 47 3.65 14.87 3.34
C ASN A 47 3.12 13.88 4.39
N LEU A 48 1.96 14.18 4.97
CA LEU A 48 1.32 13.39 6.00
C LEU A 48 0.98 11.96 5.51
N ASP A 49 0.42 11.84 4.29
CA ASP A 49 0.07 10.53 3.73
C ASP A 49 1.31 9.68 3.47
N VAL A 50 2.39 10.28 2.95
CA VAL A 50 3.65 9.54 2.72
C VAL A 50 4.22 9.01 4.03
N HIS A 51 4.28 9.85 5.08
CA HIS A 51 4.79 9.45 6.38
C HIS A 51 3.97 8.34 7.02
N ASP A 52 2.66 8.50 7.06
CA ASP A 52 1.79 7.56 7.76
C ASP A 52 1.70 6.22 7.02
N ILE A 53 1.59 6.25 5.68
CA ILE A 53 1.55 5.02 4.87
C ILE A 53 2.90 4.29 4.91
N ALA A 54 4.03 5.01 4.85
CA ALA A 54 5.34 4.38 4.97
C ALA A 54 5.51 3.66 6.31
N ARG A 55 5.09 4.28 7.40
CA ARG A 55 5.14 3.68 8.76
C ARG A 55 4.20 2.49 8.89
N CYS A 56 2.96 2.59 8.41
CA CYS A 56 2.04 1.45 8.36
C CYS A 56 2.63 0.30 7.54
N SER A 57 3.16 0.59 6.35
CA SER A 57 3.79 -0.40 5.47
C SER A 57 4.95 -1.11 6.17
N ARG A 58 5.80 -0.37 6.90
CA ARG A 58 6.91 -0.97 7.63
C ARG A 58 6.44 -1.81 8.82
N THR A 59 5.43 -1.34 9.55
CA THR A 59 4.84 -2.06 10.70
C THR A 59 4.30 -3.43 10.29
N TYR A 60 3.62 -3.51 9.15
CA TYR A 60 3.08 -4.76 8.61
C TYR A 60 4.07 -5.53 7.72
N GLY A 61 5.32 -5.07 7.60
CA GLY A 61 6.38 -5.77 6.88
C GLY A 61 6.21 -5.86 5.37
N LEU A 62 5.56 -4.86 4.75
CA LEU A 62 5.32 -4.82 3.30
C LEU A 62 6.64 -4.85 2.50
N GLY A 63 6.56 -5.38 1.29
CA GLY A 63 7.67 -5.38 0.34
C GLY A 63 8.04 -3.98 -0.16
N SER A 64 7.07 -3.12 -0.44
CA SER A 64 7.28 -1.71 -0.82
C SER A 64 6.01 -0.88 -0.67
N PHE A 65 6.23 0.45 -0.63
CA PHE A 65 5.19 1.47 -0.79
C PHE A 65 5.57 2.39 -1.95
N THR A 66 4.74 2.46 -2.98
CA THR A 66 5.00 3.27 -4.19
C THR A 66 4.05 4.45 -4.26
N VAL A 67 4.59 5.66 -4.47
CA VAL A 67 3.81 6.85 -4.80
C VAL A 67 3.76 6.99 -6.32
N VAL A 68 2.55 7.05 -6.89
CA VAL A 68 2.33 7.12 -8.33
C VAL A 68 1.89 8.53 -8.71
N THR A 69 2.74 9.27 -9.42
CA THR A 69 2.45 10.63 -9.92
C THR A 69 3.29 10.98 -11.15
N PRO A 70 2.68 11.50 -12.23
CA PRO A 70 3.43 11.97 -13.41
C PRO A 70 4.00 13.39 -13.22
N LEU A 71 3.58 14.11 -12.16
CA LEU A 71 3.95 15.50 -11.93
C LEU A 71 5.38 15.63 -11.41
N LYS A 72 6.27 16.23 -12.20
CA LYS A 72 7.70 16.35 -11.88
C LYS A 72 7.96 17.07 -10.55
N ASP A 73 7.22 18.14 -10.26
CA ASP A 73 7.37 18.87 -9.00
C ASP A 73 7.03 17.98 -7.79
N GLN A 74 5.99 17.14 -7.90
CA GLN A 74 5.61 16.19 -6.86
C GLN A 74 6.66 15.08 -6.69
N GLN A 75 7.24 14.63 -7.81
CA GLN A 75 8.35 13.67 -7.79
C GLN A 75 9.56 14.27 -7.05
N THR A 76 9.94 15.50 -7.36
CA THR A 76 11.05 16.21 -6.69
C THR A 76 10.81 16.39 -5.20
N ILE A 77 9.57 16.71 -4.80
CA ILE A 77 9.19 16.82 -3.38
C ILE A 77 9.36 15.46 -2.69
N LEU A 78 8.88 14.39 -3.31
CA LEU A 78 8.99 13.03 -2.75
C LEU A 78 10.45 12.59 -2.63
N GLU A 79 11.27 12.81 -3.65
CA GLU A 79 12.71 12.50 -3.64
C GLU A 79 13.43 13.25 -2.52
N THR A 80 13.12 14.53 -2.35
CA THR A 80 13.69 15.34 -1.29
C THR A 80 13.30 14.82 0.10
N LEU A 81 12.04 14.44 0.26
CA LEU A 81 11.52 13.87 1.50
C LEU A 81 12.18 12.52 1.82
N VAL A 82 12.26 11.62 0.84
CA VAL A 82 12.90 10.31 1.01
C VAL A 82 14.37 10.49 1.39
N ARG A 83 15.11 11.32 0.65
CA ARG A 83 16.53 11.58 0.92
C ARG A 83 16.76 12.17 2.32
N HIS A 84 15.89 13.09 2.76
CA HIS A 84 15.98 13.65 4.10
C HIS A 84 15.94 12.57 5.20
N TRP A 85 15.07 11.58 5.02
CA TRP A 85 14.89 10.51 6.02
C TRP A 85 15.85 9.34 5.86
N THR A 86 16.30 9.02 4.65
CA THR A 86 17.19 7.86 4.42
C THR A 86 18.68 8.21 4.46
N GLU A 87 19.05 9.40 4.03
CA GLU A 87 20.45 9.82 3.86
C GLU A 87 20.79 11.10 4.65
N GLY A 88 19.76 11.84 5.05
CA GLY A 88 19.92 13.14 5.68
C GLY A 88 19.82 13.11 7.21
N PRO A 89 19.83 14.31 7.84
CA PRO A 89 19.82 14.43 9.31
C PRO A 89 18.55 13.86 9.96
N GLY A 90 17.44 13.76 9.21
CA GLY A 90 16.20 13.17 9.71
C GLY A 90 16.38 11.70 10.10
N GLY A 91 17.12 10.94 9.30
CA GLY A 91 17.41 9.52 9.57
C GLY A 91 18.29 9.30 10.80
N VAL A 92 19.22 10.24 11.04
CA VAL A 92 20.06 10.21 12.24
C VAL A 92 19.23 10.47 13.50
N SER A 93 18.32 11.43 13.44
CA SER A 93 17.47 11.79 14.59
C SER A 93 16.33 10.81 14.85
N ASN A 94 15.89 10.06 13.84
CA ASN A 94 14.80 9.09 13.96
C ASN A 94 15.05 7.88 13.03
N PRO A 95 15.83 6.88 13.50
CA PRO A 95 16.16 5.68 12.70
C PRO A 95 14.94 4.85 12.28
N ASP A 96 13.91 4.75 13.12
CA ASP A 96 12.68 4.01 12.80
C ASP A 96 11.95 4.63 11.59
N ARG A 97 12.01 5.96 11.48
CA ARG A 97 11.45 6.68 10.34
C ARG A 97 12.28 6.47 9.08
N ALA A 98 13.60 6.45 9.21
CA ALA A 98 14.50 6.11 8.09
C ALA A 98 14.18 4.70 7.56
N GLU A 99 13.97 3.75 8.46
CA GLU A 99 13.60 2.39 8.09
C GLU A 99 12.25 2.34 7.36
N ALA A 100 11.24 3.07 7.82
CA ALA A 100 9.95 3.17 7.14
C ALA A 100 10.10 3.78 5.74
N PHE A 101 10.88 4.84 5.59
CA PHE A 101 11.13 5.51 4.31
C PHE A 101 11.97 4.69 3.34
N SER A 102 12.73 3.70 3.81
CA SER A 102 13.47 2.76 2.95
C SER A 102 12.54 1.92 2.05
N LEU A 103 11.25 1.82 2.40
CA LEU A 103 10.23 1.13 1.59
C LEU A 103 9.63 2.00 0.50
N VAL A 104 9.79 3.34 0.57
CA VAL A 104 9.15 4.27 -0.35
C VAL A 104 9.79 4.19 -1.72
N ARG A 105 8.96 4.09 -2.74
CA ARG A 105 9.33 4.09 -4.16
C ARG A 105 8.50 5.13 -4.90
N MET A 106 8.88 5.45 -6.12
CA MET A 106 8.19 6.38 -6.98
C MET A 106 8.01 5.78 -8.36
N ALA A 107 6.85 6.03 -8.96
CA ALA A 107 6.54 5.69 -10.34
C ALA A 107 5.76 6.84 -11.00
N SER A 108 5.91 7.00 -12.31
CA SER A 108 5.14 8.00 -13.06
C SER A 108 3.70 7.58 -13.33
N ASP A 109 3.45 6.27 -13.36
CA ASP A 109 2.16 5.65 -13.63
C ASP A 109 2.04 4.29 -12.91
N VAL A 110 0.86 3.66 -13.03
CA VAL A 110 0.59 2.37 -12.40
C VAL A 110 1.43 1.24 -13.01
N GLN A 111 1.73 1.31 -14.32
CA GLN A 111 2.59 0.31 -14.96
C GLN A 111 3.99 0.34 -14.36
N GLY A 112 4.57 1.52 -14.16
CA GLY A 112 5.86 1.67 -13.49
C GLY A 112 5.86 1.11 -12.05
N ALA A 113 4.74 1.22 -11.33
CA ALA A 113 4.60 0.60 -10.01
C ALA A 113 4.57 -0.93 -10.09
N ILE A 114 3.92 -1.50 -11.11
CA ILE A 114 3.92 -2.94 -11.40
C ILE A 114 5.36 -3.41 -11.70
N ASP A 115 6.06 -2.71 -12.58
CA ASP A 115 7.42 -3.04 -13.00
C ASP A 115 8.40 -3.02 -11.80
N LEU A 116 8.24 -2.10 -10.88
CA LEU A 116 9.03 -2.05 -9.63
C LEU A 116 8.83 -3.28 -8.75
N VAL A 117 7.59 -3.77 -8.64
CA VAL A 117 7.29 -4.99 -7.88
C VAL A 117 7.84 -6.21 -8.61
N GLU A 118 7.64 -6.30 -9.92
CA GLU A 118 8.14 -7.40 -10.75
C GLU A 118 9.67 -7.49 -10.71
N ALA A 119 10.37 -6.37 -10.83
CA ALA A 119 11.83 -6.31 -10.72
C ALA A 119 12.34 -6.78 -9.34
N ARG A 120 11.57 -6.53 -8.28
CA ARG A 120 11.92 -6.92 -6.91
C ARG A 120 11.65 -8.39 -6.61
N THR A 121 10.57 -8.94 -7.13
CA THR A 121 10.05 -10.27 -6.75
C THR A 121 10.32 -11.35 -7.80
N GLY A 122 10.66 -10.94 -9.04
CA GLY A 122 10.78 -11.82 -10.19
C GLY A 122 9.43 -12.26 -10.77
N GLN A 123 8.32 -11.72 -10.28
CA GLN A 123 6.97 -12.07 -10.71
C GLN A 123 6.09 -10.83 -10.86
N ARG A 124 5.28 -10.80 -11.92
CA ARG A 124 4.24 -9.77 -12.08
C ARG A 124 3.23 -9.89 -10.94
N PRO A 125 2.96 -8.80 -10.19
CA PRO A 125 2.01 -8.83 -9.09
C PRO A 125 0.58 -9.00 -9.58
N VAL A 126 -0.26 -9.60 -8.75
CA VAL A 126 -1.71 -9.47 -8.87
C VAL A 126 -2.08 -8.03 -8.52
N LEU A 127 -2.76 -7.34 -9.43
CA LEU A 127 -3.13 -5.94 -9.27
C LEU A 127 -4.52 -5.83 -8.66
N LEU A 128 -4.62 -5.26 -7.45
CA LEU A 128 -5.89 -5.13 -6.75
C LEU A 128 -6.23 -3.68 -6.48
N GLY A 129 -7.43 -3.29 -6.88
CA GLY A 129 -7.97 -1.96 -6.62
C GLY A 129 -8.66 -1.86 -5.25
N THR A 130 -8.67 -0.67 -4.66
CA THR A 130 -9.53 -0.30 -3.54
C THR A 130 -10.49 0.82 -3.95
N SER A 131 -11.69 0.80 -3.42
CA SER A 131 -12.72 1.80 -3.72
C SER A 131 -13.62 2.00 -2.50
N ALA A 132 -14.07 3.24 -2.29
CA ALA A 132 -15.13 3.52 -1.33
C ALA A 132 -16.53 3.19 -1.88
N ARG A 133 -16.64 2.94 -3.20
CA ARG A 133 -17.88 2.54 -3.88
C ARG A 133 -18.14 1.06 -3.65
N ASP A 134 -19.41 0.67 -3.79
CA ASP A 134 -19.85 -0.71 -3.58
C ASP A 134 -19.70 -1.57 -4.86
N ASN A 135 -18.49 -1.64 -5.36
CA ASN A 135 -18.16 -2.40 -6.57
C ASN A 135 -17.09 -3.49 -6.33
N GLY A 136 -16.59 -3.63 -5.10
CA GLY A 136 -15.59 -4.61 -4.73
C GLY A 136 -16.19 -5.83 -4.05
N VAL A 137 -15.71 -7.01 -4.41
CA VAL A 137 -16.17 -8.32 -3.85
C VAL A 137 -15.07 -9.09 -3.15
N MET A 138 -13.81 -8.77 -3.43
CA MET A 138 -12.67 -9.50 -2.88
C MET A 138 -12.53 -9.27 -1.38
N THR A 139 -12.40 -10.35 -0.63
CA THR A 139 -12.25 -10.29 0.83
C THR A 139 -10.78 -10.15 1.24
N PRO A 140 -10.47 -9.63 2.44
CA PRO A 140 -9.11 -9.63 2.97
C PRO A 140 -8.49 -11.04 3.04
N GLN A 141 -9.30 -12.07 3.31
CA GLN A 141 -8.84 -13.46 3.30
C GLN A 141 -8.41 -13.90 1.91
N ALA A 142 -9.17 -13.58 0.86
CA ALA A 142 -8.79 -13.89 -0.52
C ALA A 142 -7.45 -13.22 -0.91
N VAL A 143 -7.20 -11.99 -0.45
CA VAL A 143 -5.88 -11.35 -0.63
C VAL A 143 -4.79 -12.11 0.09
N ARG A 144 -5.04 -12.53 1.34
CA ARG A 144 -4.07 -13.31 2.14
C ARG A 144 -3.71 -14.63 1.45
N ASP A 145 -4.70 -15.30 0.88
CA ASP A 145 -4.49 -16.56 0.16
C ASP A 145 -3.59 -16.37 -1.07
N LEU A 146 -3.75 -15.25 -1.80
CA LEU A 146 -2.87 -14.89 -2.93
C LEU A 146 -1.42 -14.65 -2.48
N LEU A 147 -1.21 -14.02 -1.31
CA LEU A 147 0.11 -13.67 -0.80
C LEU A 147 0.99 -14.89 -0.46
N VAL A 148 0.42 -16.07 -0.33
CA VAL A 148 1.17 -17.32 -0.09
C VAL A 148 2.15 -17.59 -1.22
N ASP A 149 1.73 -17.37 -2.48
CA ASP A 149 2.49 -17.79 -3.67
C ASP A 149 2.82 -16.64 -4.63
N ARG A 150 2.14 -15.50 -4.52
CA ARG A 150 2.25 -14.42 -5.50
C ARG A 150 2.39 -13.05 -4.84
N PRO A 151 3.18 -12.13 -5.42
CA PRO A 151 3.15 -10.74 -5.02
C PRO A 151 1.80 -10.10 -5.38
N VAL A 152 1.33 -9.23 -4.50
CA VAL A 152 0.09 -8.45 -4.68
C VAL A 152 0.45 -6.97 -4.59
N LEU A 153 -0.06 -6.16 -5.52
CA LEU A 153 0.02 -4.71 -5.49
C LEU A 153 -1.38 -4.13 -5.24
N LEU A 154 -1.59 -3.57 -4.03
CA LEU A 154 -2.82 -2.87 -3.66
C LEU A 154 -2.75 -1.40 -4.10
N LEU A 155 -3.74 -0.96 -4.87
CA LEU A 155 -3.86 0.44 -5.30
C LEU A 155 -4.83 1.20 -4.39
N PHE A 156 -4.38 2.33 -3.88
CA PHE A 156 -5.18 3.28 -3.12
C PHE A 156 -5.25 4.61 -3.86
N GLY A 157 -6.45 5.04 -4.22
CA GLY A 157 -6.68 6.32 -4.90
C GLY A 157 -6.75 7.48 -3.93
N THR A 158 -6.38 8.66 -4.41
CA THR A 158 -6.57 9.94 -3.74
C THR A 158 -7.77 10.71 -4.34
N GLY A 159 -8.07 11.91 -3.84
CA GLY A 159 -9.19 12.72 -4.34
C GLY A 159 -10.54 12.01 -4.18
N HIS A 160 -11.26 11.89 -5.28
CA HIS A 160 -12.57 11.21 -5.33
C HIS A 160 -12.47 9.76 -5.84
N GLY A 161 -11.30 9.16 -5.72
CA GLY A 161 -10.99 7.78 -6.10
C GLY A 161 -10.29 7.66 -7.45
N MET A 162 -9.78 6.48 -7.74
CA MET A 162 -9.11 6.17 -9.01
C MET A 162 -10.07 6.27 -10.19
N ALA A 163 -9.55 6.65 -11.34
CA ALA A 163 -10.30 6.68 -12.58
C ALA A 163 -10.72 5.24 -13.00
N PRO A 164 -11.84 5.09 -13.74
CA PRO A 164 -12.38 3.77 -14.09
C PRO A 164 -11.37 2.90 -14.82
N GLU A 165 -10.59 3.48 -15.73
CA GLU A 165 -9.58 2.75 -16.51
C GLU A 165 -8.53 2.05 -15.64
N ILE A 166 -8.23 2.59 -14.43
CA ILE A 166 -7.34 1.92 -13.47
C ILE A 166 -8.04 0.76 -12.77
N LEU A 167 -9.31 0.98 -12.37
CA LEU A 167 -10.08 -0.07 -11.70
C LEU A 167 -10.41 -1.23 -12.64
N ASP A 168 -10.72 -0.92 -13.92
CA ASP A 168 -11.00 -1.93 -14.95
C ASP A 168 -9.76 -2.75 -15.34
N ALA A 169 -8.57 -2.19 -15.15
CA ALA A 169 -7.30 -2.88 -15.37
C ALA A 169 -6.86 -3.75 -14.19
N CYS A 170 -7.55 -3.68 -13.03
CA CYS A 170 -7.24 -4.51 -11.87
C CYS A 170 -7.77 -5.95 -12.05
N ASP A 171 -7.01 -6.92 -11.54
CA ASP A 171 -7.43 -8.33 -11.46
C ASP A 171 -8.59 -8.55 -10.48
N GLY A 172 -8.80 -7.59 -9.57
CA GLY A 172 -9.91 -7.58 -8.63
C GLY A 172 -10.00 -6.29 -7.83
N ILE A 173 -11.14 -6.08 -7.18
CA ILE A 173 -11.39 -4.93 -6.33
C ILE A 173 -11.78 -5.41 -4.94
N LEU A 174 -11.10 -4.87 -3.91
CA LEU A 174 -11.40 -5.19 -2.52
C LEU A 174 -12.78 -4.68 -2.14
N ARG A 175 -13.47 -5.46 -1.28
CA ARG A 175 -14.69 -5.02 -0.63
C ARG A 175 -14.44 -3.71 0.11
N PRO A 176 -15.33 -2.70 -0.03
CA PRO A 176 -15.15 -1.41 0.61
C PRO A 176 -15.11 -1.52 2.14
N LEU A 177 -14.29 -0.67 2.76
CA LEU A 177 -14.27 -0.49 4.21
C LEU A 177 -15.51 0.32 4.61
N ARG A 178 -16.54 -0.37 5.06
CA ARG A 178 -17.83 0.23 5.36
C ARG A 178 -18.42 -0.40 6.63
N TRP A 179 -19.19 0.38 7.38
CA TRP A 179 -19.92 -0.14 8.53
C TRP A 179 -21.45 -0.04 8.37
N MET A 180 -22.05 1.11 8.40
CA MET A 180 -23.50 1.20 8.57
C MET A 180 -24.28 1.99 7.52
N ASP A 181 -23.75 3.08 6.97
CA ASP A 181 -24.54 3.98 6.16
C ASP A 181 -23.85 4.42 4.83
N ALA A 182 -24.44 5.41 4.18
CA ALA A 182 -23.95 5.93 2.92
C ALA A 182 -22.65 6.76 3.04
N TYR A 183 -22.27 7.18 4.25
CA TYR A 183 -21.03 7.92 4.46
C TYR A 183 -19.84 6.96 4.47
N ASN A 184 -18.98 7.06 3.45
CA ASN A 184 -17.76 6.28 3.32
C ASN A 184 -16.63 7.17 2.77
N HIS A 185 -16.07 8.00 3.64
CA HIS A 185 -15.01 8.97 3.34
C HIS A 185 -13.86 8.88 4.33
N LEU A 186 -13.19 7.73 4.36
CA LEU A 186 -11.96 7.58 5.12
C LEU A 186 -10.83 8.41 4.46
N PRO A 187 -9.94 9.05 5.26
CA PRO A 187 -8.69 9.54 4.72
C PRO A 187 -7.89 8.36 4.18
N VAL A 188 -7.19 8.54 3.06
CA VAL A 188 -6.51 7.43 2.36
C VAL A 188 -5.53 6.68 3.28
N ARG A 189 -4.76 7.38 4.12
CA ARG A 189 -3.86 6.73 5.10
C ARG A 189 -4.60 5.88 6.13
N GLY A 190 -5.82 6.28 6.52
CA GLY A 190 -6.69 5.47 7.38
C GLY A 190 -7.21 4.22 6.64
N ALA A 191 -7.62 4.37 5.38
CA ALA A 191 -8.03 3.24 4.55
C ALA A 191 -6.88 2.24 4.37
N VAL A 192 -5.65 2.72 4.13
CA VAL A 192 -4.46 1.86 4.05
C VAL A 192 -4.26 1.10 5.35
N ALA A 193 -4.20 1.79 6.51
CA ALA A 193 -3.95 1.16 7.81
C ALA A 193 -4.97 0.06 8.12
N ILE A 194 -6.27 0.35 7.93
CA ILE A 194 -7.35 -0.62 8.18
C ILE A 194 -7.26 -1.80 7.20
N THR A 195 -6.94 -1.55 5.93
CA THR A 195 -6.81 -2.63 4.93
C THR A 195 -5.64 -3.55 5.28
N LEU A 196 -4.49 -2.98 5.64
CA LEU A 196 -3.32 -3.77 6.03
C LEU A 196 -3.60 -4.60 7.28
N ASP A 197 -4.28 -4.02 8.27
CA ASP A 197 -4.69 -4.73 9.48
C ASP A 197 -5.62 -5.92 9.15
N ARG A 198 -6.63 -5.72 8.31
CA ARG A 198 -7.55 -6.79 7.91
C ARG A 198 -6.89 -7.89 7.07
N VAL A 199 -5.88 -7.54 6.27
CA VAL A 199 -5.16 -8.51 5.42
C VAL A 199 -4.08 -9.25 6.20
N LEU A 200 -3.30 -8.57 7.03
CA LEU A 200 -2.10 -9.12 7.68
C LEU A 200 -2.18 -9.17 9.21
N GLY A 201 -3.13 -8.46 9.80
CA GLY A 201 -3.32 -8.42 11.24
C GLY A 201 -3.85 -9.73 11.82
N ASP A 202 -3.90 -9.80 13.14
CA ASP A 202 -4.47 -10.93 13.84
C ASP A 202 -5.98 -11.01 13.54
N CYS A 203 -6.40 -12.12 12.93
CA CYS A 203 -7.82 -12.45 12.85
C CYS A 203 -8.21 -13.06 14.20
N CYS A 204 -8.77 -12.22 15.09
CA CYS A 204 -9.50 -12.73 16.24
C CYS A 204 -10.81 -13.32 15.79
#